data_126dfc90cb7ceb86f71717751012da90
#
_entry.id   126dfc90cb7ceb86f71717751012da90
#
_cell.length_a   1.000
_cell.length_b   1.000
_cell.length_c   1.000
_cell.angle_alpha   90.00
_cell.angle_beta   90.00
_cell.angle_gamma   90.00
#
_symmetry.space_group_name_H-M   'P 1'
#
loop_
_entity.id
_entity.type
_entity.pdbx_description
1 polymer ?
#
loop_
_entity_poly.entity_id
_entity_poly.type
_entity_poly.pdbx_seq_one_letter_code
_entity_poly.pdbx_strand_id
1 'polypeptide(L)'
;MSSNDSPRDGAQHTSAEQSGPDGGALKSAHEPRYLLYPGDCREVLGAINTESIDAIVTDPPYELTAARPGGRSAATRGALMRGFMGLAWDATGIAYDPALWRACLRVLKPGAHLLAFGGTRTAHRMVCAIEDAGFEIRDSILWLYGSGFPKSKNLTGERQGWGSALKPAHEPIVLARKPLAERTLEANVARYGTGALNIDGCRVPTSEKLSGGDCRAATAGAKHPGWTRPWMDDPNALAAHAARCRENVARAEVLGRWPANVIHDGSTEVLTAFPEAPGQCADAKLTNELKTSRVYGAMRRERGDEPSANSENTGAVGFKMRPGARRLDAGTAARFFYCAKASRADRGEGNSHPTVKPTALMAHLCRLVTPPGGMVLDPFTGSGSTGVAAVREGLRFIGIEAQAAYLEIARQRIALEHGGQMDLLWA
;
A
#
# COMPACT_ATOMS: atom_id res chain seq x y z
N MET A 1 77.35 -13.25 -7.80
CA MET A 1 78.31 -12.77 -6.76
C MET A 1 77.45 -12.53 -5.54
N SER A 2 77.43 -13.48 -4.74
CA SER A 2 77.98 -13.64 -3.36
C SER A 2 77.04 -12.98 -2.38
N SER A 3 76.37 -13.67 -1.60
CA SER A 3 76.57 -14.69 -0.57
C SER A 3 76.28 -14.08 0.84
N ASN A 4 75.39 -14.82 1.53
CA ASN A 4 75.57 -15.23 2.96
C ASN A 4 75.42 -14.14 4.05
N ASP A 5 74.87 -14.32 5.19
CA ASP A 5 74.63 -15.51 6.01
C ASP A 5 73.76 -15.10 7.21
N SER A 6 72.98 -16.00 7.76
CA SER A 6 72.44 -15.96 9.12
C SER A 6 73.53 -16.31 10.14
N PRO A 7 73.41 -16.10 11.47
CA PRO A 7 72.58 -17.00 12.29
C PRO A 7 71.94 -16.48 13.61
N ARG A 8 70.91 -17.22 14.09
CA ARG A 8 70.47 -17.67 15.42
C ARG A 8 71.01 -16.99 16.72
N ASP A 9 70.06 -16.71 17.61
CA ASP A 9 69.90 -17.28 18.95
C ASP A 9 68.78 -16.50 19.66
N GLY A 10 67.79 -16.98 20.24
CA GLY A 10 67.53 -17.93 21.29
C GLY A 10 67.52 -17.24 22.66
N ALA A 11 66.30 -16.87 23.17
CA ALA A 11 66.08 -16.82 24.61
C ALA A 11 64.55 -16.81 24.92
N GLN A 12 64.13 -17.86 25.61
CA GLN A 12 62.89 -17.94 26.39
C GLN A 12 62.92 -16.94 27.50
N HIS A 13 61.77 -16.29 27.86
CA HIS A 13 61.30 -16.22 29.23
C HIS A 13 59.88 -15.66 29.37
N THR A 14 59.09 -16.48 30.01
CA THR A 14 58.11 -16.24 31.10
C THR A 14 56.90 -15.33 30.88
N SER A 15 55.78 -16.04 31.03
CA SER A 15 54.42 -15.65 31.37
C SER A 15 54.33 -14.52 32.41
N ALA A 16 53.47 -13.56 32.07
CA ALA A 16 52.77 -12.79 33.11
C ALA A 16 51.36 -12.53 32.60
N GLU A 17 50.41 -13.24 33.18
CA GLU A 17 48.98 -12.93 33.11
C GLU A 17 48.78 -11.53 33.69
N GLN A 18 48.26 -10.62 32.86
CA GLN A 18 47.59 -9.41 33.36
C GLN A 18 46.17 -9.41 32.85
N SER A 19 45.26 -9.74 33.75
CA SER A 19 43.84 -9.50 33.69
C SER A 19 43.58 -8.01 33.42
N GLY A 20 43.21 -7.68 32.15
CA GLY A 20 42.65 -6.39 31.80
C GLY A 20 41.14 -6.38 32.10
N PRO A 21 40.58 -5.22 32.50
CA PRO A 21 39.20 -5.15 32.92
C PRO A 21 38.23 -5.45 31.77
N ASP A 22 37.17 -6.21 32.09
CA ASP A 22 36.01 -6.43 31.30
C ASP A 22 35.59 -5.17 30.54
N GLY A 23 35.83 -5.17 29.23
CA GLY A 23 35.22 -4.27 28.31
C GLY A 23 33.74 -4.59 28.20
N GLY A 24 32.96 -4.11 29.15
CA GLY A 24 31.51 -4.09 29.04
C GLY A 24 31.14 -3.38 27.73
N ALA A 25 30.78 -4.17 26.73
CA ALA A 25 30.15 -3.65 25.51
C ALA A 25 28.95 -2.81 25.97
N LEU A 26 29.09 -1.50 25.86
CA LEU A 26 27.97 -0.58 25.97
C LEU A 26 26.89 -1.11 25.03
N LYS A 27 25.84 -1.68 25.62
CA LYS A 27 24.60 -1.99 24.85
C LYS A 27 24.22 -0.69 24.18
N SER A 28 24.34 -0.63 22.87
CA SER A 28 23.85 0.49 22.09
C SER A 28 22.41 0.73 22.53
N ALA A 29 22.13 1.94 23.03
CA ALA A 29 20.79 2.35 23.37
C ALA A 29 19.96 2.11 22.11
N HIS A 30 19.11 1.07 22.12
CA HIS A 30 18.20 0.80 21.01
C HIS A 30 17.28 2.00 20.91
N GLU A 31 17.34 2.69 19.77
CA GLU A 31 16.32 3.69 19.47
C GLU A 31 14.94 3.06 19.64
N PRO A 32 14.01 3.73 20.33
CA PRO A 32 12.68 3.16 20.55
C PRO A 32 12.01 2.84 19.22
N ARG A 33 11.38 1.67 19.14
CA ARG A 33 10.69 1.25 17.92
C ARG A 33 9.48 2.11 17.60
N TYR A 34 8.89 2.77 18.60
CA TYR A 34 7.78 3.67 18.40
C TYR A 34 7.80 4.85 19.36
N LEU A 35 7.28 5.98 18.91
CA LEU A 35 7.09 7.20 19.67
C LEU A 35 5.64 7.66 19.51
N LEU A 36 5.04 8.09 20.63
CA LEU A 36 3.67 8.61 20.65
C LEU A 36 3.66 10.01 21.24
N TYR A 37 3.19 10.98 20.48
CA TYR A 37 3.13 12.36 20.86
C TYR A 37 1.70 12.81 21.14
N PRO A 38 1.40 13.35 22.34
CA PRO A 38 0.13 14.00 22.60
C PRO A 38 0.09 15.38 21.95
N GLY A 39 -1.06 15.78 21.38
CA GLY A 39 -1.27 17.15 20.92
C GLY A 39 -1.80 17.29 19.51
N ASP A 40 -1.90 18.51 19.07
CA ASP A 40 -2.31 18.84 17.69
C ASP A 40 -1.18 18.47 16.71
N CYS A 41 -1.51 17.69 15.70
CA CYS A 41 -0.53 17.24 14.73
C CYS A 41 0.17 18.38 13.98
N ARG A 42 -0.48 19.56 13.83
CA ARG A 42 0.13 20.74 13.19
C ARG A 42 1.29 21.30 14.00
N GLU A 43 1.18 21.26 15.32
CA GLU A 43 2.25 21.71 16.25
C GLU A 43 3.35 20.67 16.34
N VAL A 44 2.99 19.41 16.59
CA VAL A 44 3.95 18.31 16.73
C VAL A 44 4.76 18.09 15.45
N LEU A 45 4.12 18.14 14.28
CA LEU A 45 4.83 18.05 13.00
C LEU A 45 5.93 19.11 12.89
N GLY A 46 5.73 20.32 13.44
CA GLY A 46 6.74 21.39 13.45
C GLY A 46 8.05 20.97 14.12
N ALA A 47 8.01 20.11 15.13
CA ALA A 47 9.18 19.61 15.86
C ALA A 47 9.86 18.39 15.22
N ILE A 48 9.19 17.69 14.28
CA ILE A 48 9.79 16.54 13.56
C ILE A 48 10.78 17.05 12.52
N ASN A 49 11.94 16.42 12.45
CA ASN A 49 13.00 16.79 11.51
C ASN A 49 12.53 16.67 10.05
N THR A 50 13.00 17.60 9.23
CA THR A 50 12.78 17.56 7.76
C THR A 50 13.41 16.29 7.19
N GLU A 51 12.68 15.65 6.25
CA GLU A 51 13.17 14.48 5.51
C GLU A 51 13.63 13.30 6.38
N SER A 52 12.93 13.07 7.50
CA SER A 52 13.23 12.00 8.46
C SER A 52 12.27 10.81 8.36
N ILE A 53 11.14 10.95 7.67
CA ILE A 53 10.04 9.98 7.61
C ILE A 53 10.05 9.24 6.26
N ASP A 54 9.92 7.93 6.31
CA ASP A 54 9.93 7.07 5.12
C ASP A 54 8.55 6.89 4.48
N ALA A 55 7.47 6.96 5.27
CA ALA A 55 6.11 6.90 4.77
C ALA A 55 5.11 7.52 5.77
N ILE A 56 3.97 7.99 5.26
CA ILE A 56 2.80 8.34 6.07
C ILE A 56 1.67 7.38 5.70
N VAL A 57 1.07 6.74 6.70
CA VAL A 57 -0.15 5.92 6.56
C VAL A 57 -1.12 6.36 7.64
N THR A 58 -2.26 6.94 7.24
CA THR A 58 -3.11 7.68 8.18
C THR A 58 -4.59 7.62 7.84
N ASP A 59 -5.43 7.72 8.87
CA ASP A 59 -6.89 7.78 8.79
C ASP A 59 -7.39 9.11 9.36
N PRO A 60 -7.29 10.22 8.58
CA PRO A 60 -7.67 11.55 9.06
C PRO A 60 -9.18 11.65 9.23
N PRO A 61 -9.68 12.69 9.94
CA PRO A 61 -11.10 12.98 10.01
C PRO A 61 -11.75 13.07 8.62
N TYR A 62 -12.90 12.41 8.42
CA TYR A 62 -13.58 12.37 7.12
C TYR A 62 -14.42 13.63 6.85
N GLU A 63 -14.55 14.52 7.86
CA GLU A 63 -15.26 15.79 7.75
C GLU A 63 -16.70 15.62 7.22
N LEU A 64 -17.36 14.53 7.61
CA LEU A 64 -18.69 14.16 7.08
C LEU A 64 -19.77 15.17 7.43
N THR A 65 -19.56 15.96 8.47
CA THR A 65 -20.48 16.97 9.01
C THR A 65 -19.97 18.39 8.90
N ALA A 66 -18.76 18.59 8.38
CA ALA A 66 -18.19 19.92 8.18
C ALA A 66 -19.12 20.81 7.37
N ALA A 67 -19.34 22.04 7.82
CA ALA A 67 -20.20 23.02 7.17
C ALA A 67 -19.71 23.32 5.75
N ARG A 68 -20.54 23.05 4.74
CA ARG A 68 -20.24 23.42 3.35
C ARG A 68 -20.38 24.94 3.22
N PRO A 69 -19.44 25.64 2.57
CA PRO A 69 -19.66 27.04 2.20
C PRO A 69 -20.93 27.15 1.34
N GLY A 70 -21.91 27.99 1.76
CA GLY A 70 -23.14 28.26 0.99
C GLY A 70 -24.40 27.50 1.39
N GLY A 71 -24.40 26.64 2.41
CA GLY A 71 -25.56 25.82 2.78
C GLY A 71 -26.11 26.07 4.19
N ARG A 72 -27.29 26.66 4.27
CA ARG A 72 -28.28 26.68 5.39
C ARG A 72 -28.03 27.60 6.60
N SER A 73 -29.15 27.97 7.24
CA SER A 73 -29.28 28.96 8.33
C SER A 73 -28.43 28.60 9.57
N ALA A 74 -28.11 29.62 10.38
CA ALA A 74 -27.31 29.52 11.60
C ALA A 74 -27.82 28.48 12.63
N ALA A 75 -29.13 28.25 12.70
CA ALA A 75 -29.74 27.24 13.58
C ALA A 75 -29.42 25.79 13.15
N THR A 76 -29.33 25.56 11.85
CA THR A 76 -28.96 24.23 11.30
C THR A 76 -27.45 24.01 11.38
N ARG A 77 -26.62 25.07 11.40
CA ARG A 77 -25.17 25.01 11.60
C ARG A 77 -24.79 24.47 12.98
N GLY A 78 -25.48 24.91 14.05
CA GLY A 78 -25.19 24.43 15.42
C GLY A 78 -25.43 22.94 15.63
N ALA A 79 -26.39 22.33 14.91
CA ALA A 79 -26.64 20.89 14.97
C ALA A 79 -25.68 20.07 14.09
N LEU A 80 -25.12 20.66 13.02
CA LEU A 80 -24.17 20.02 12.09
C LEU A 80 -22.72 20.10 12.57
N MET A 81 -22.40 20.97 13.52
CA MET A 81 -21.05 21.11 14.10
C MET A 81 -20.70 20.04 15.14
N ARG A 82 -21.53 19.04 15.32
CA ARG A 82 -21.29 17.97 16.33
C ARG A 82 -20.45 16.80 15.84
N GLY A 83 -19.94 16.81 14.62
CA GLY A 83 -19.10 15.74 14.08
C GLY A 83 -19.83 14.39 13.91
N PHE A 84 -19.09 13.39 13.44
CA PHE A 84 -19.56 12.00 13.37
C PHE A 84 -19.86 11.47 14.77
N MET A 85 -21.04 10.94 15.01
CA MET A 85 -21.53 10.48 16.33
C MET A 85 -21.45 11.53 17.46
N GLY A 86 -21.45 12.83 17.11
CA GLY A 86 -21.35 13.92 18.10
C GLY A 86 -19.92 14.26 18.52
N LEU A 87 -18.92 13.71 17.85
CA LEU A 87 -17.50 13.90 18.15
C LEU A 87 -16.94 15.10 17.39
N ALA A 88 -16.48 16.12 18.09
CA ALA A 88 -16.06 17.40 17.53
C ALA A 88 -14.85 17.29 16.58
N TRP A 89 -14.03 16.28 16.74
CA TRP A 89 -12.82 16.08 15.91
C TRP A 89 -13.14 15.79 14.42
N ASP A 90 -14.34 15.29 14.07
CA ASP A 90 -14.73 15.05 12.66
C ASP A 90 -15.40 16.26 12.00
N ALA A 91 -15.18 17.46 12.53
CA ALA A 91 -15.78 18.70 12.00
C ALA A 91 -14.79 19.88 12.00
N THR A 92 -13.50 19.61 12.03
CA THR A 92 -12.44 20.62 12.17
C THR A 92 -12.03 21.23 10.83
N GLY A 93 -12.29 20.56 9.71
CA GLY A 93 -11.81 20.95 8.38
C GLY A 93 -10.32 20.65 8.15
N ILE A 94 -9.65 20.01 9.12
CA ILE A 94 -8.19 19.81 9.10
C ILE A 94 -7.72 18.99 7.90
N ALA A 95 -8.49 17.98 7.47
CA ALA A 95 -8.14 17.16 6.32
C ALA A 95 -8.20 17.94 4.97
N TYR A 96 -8.83 19.13 4.96
CA TYR A 96 -8.92 19.97 3.77
C TYR A 96 -7.92 21.13 3.78
N ASP A 97 -7.09 21.20 4.81
CA ASP A 97 -6.10 22.27 4.96
C ASP A 97 -4.78 21.89 4.27
N PRO A 98 -4.40 22.54 3.15
CA PRO A 98 -3.11 22.28 2.51
C PRO A 98 -1.91 22.55 3.42
N ALA A 99 -2.05 23.39 4.47
CA ALA A 99 -0.95 23.67 5.39
C ALA A 99 -0.55 22.44 6.21
N LEU A 100 -1.53 21.62 6.64
CA LEU A 100 -1.25 20.32 7.28
C LEU A 100 -0.44 19.42 6.37
N TRP A 101 -0.88 19.27 5.11
CA TRP A 101 -0.22 18.37 4.17
C TRP A 101 1.16 18.89 3.73
N ARG A 102 1.39 20.22 3.73
CA ARG A 102 2.74 20.80 3.55
C ARG A 102 3.65 20.45 4.73
N ALA A 103 3.15 20.45 5.96
CA ALA A 103 3.93 20.00 7.10
C ALA A 103 4.27 18.50 7.00
N CYS A 104 3.33 17.67 6.55
CA CYS A 104 3.58 16.26 6.21
C CYS A 104 4.62 16.10 5.09
N LEU A 105 4.50 16.87 4.01
CA LEU A 105 5.44 16.86 2.88
C LEU A 105 6.86 17.21 3.33
N ARG A 106 7.01 18.18 4.23
CA ARG A 106 8.31 18.61 4.75
C ARG A 106 9.04 17.47 5.48
N VAL A 107 8.36 16.73 6.34
CA VAL A 107 8.98 15.66 7.14
C VAL A 107 9.27 14.40 6.35
N LEU A 108 8.57 14.16 5.24
CA LEU A 108 8.83 13.04 4.36
C LEU A 108 10.15 13.18 3.61
N LYS A 109 10.86 12.07 3.44
CA LYS A 109 12.01 11.98 2.52
C LYS A 109 11.58 12.18 1.07
N PRO A 110 12.44 12.67 0.16
CA PRO A 110 12.14 12.74 -1.26
C PRO A 110 11.70 11.39 -1.83
N GLY A 111 10.57 11.36 -2.55
CA GLY A 111 9.99 10.12 -3.09
C GLY A 111 9.16 9.30 -2.10
N ALA A 112 9.12 9.65 -0.82
CA ALA A 112 8.31 8.95 0.17
C ALA A 112 6.81 9.09 -0.11
N HIS A 113 6.05 8.05 0.26
CA HIS A 113 4.62 7.98 -0.03
C HIS A 113 3.75 8.38 1.16
N LEU A 114 2.58 8.90 0.83
CA LEU A 114 1.46 9.16 1.73
C LEU A 114 0.28 8.30 1.31
N LEU A 115 -0.27 7.53 2.25
CA LEU A 115 -1.56 6.86 2.16
C LEU A 115 -2.53 7.49 3.16
N ALA A 116 -3.61 8.08 2.68
CA ALA A 116 -4.63 8.68 3.54
C ALA A 116 -6.03 8.18 3.17
N PHE A 117 -6.73 7.63 4.17
CA PHE A 117 -8.12 7.21 4.03
C PHE A 117 -9.05 8.42 3.91
N GLY A 118 -10.17 8.23 3.24
CA GLY A 118 -11.17 9.27 3.10
C GLY A 118 -12.59 8.75 2.97
N GLY A 119 -13.54 9.57 3.35
CA GLY A 119 -14.96 9.28 3.14
C GLY A 119 -15.38 9.47 1.68
N THR A 120 -16.24 8.59 1.15
CA THR A 120 -16.68 8.63 -0.27
C THR A 120 -17.26 9.97 -0.72
N ARG A 121 -17.81 10.77 0.20
CA ARG A 121 -18.42 12.08 -0.10
C ARG A 121 -17.43 13.23 -0.04
N THR A 122 -16.30 13.07 0.62
CA THR A 122 -15.42 14.15 1.04
C THR A 122 -13.96 13.96 0.60
N ALA A 123 -13.56 12.74 0.27
CA ALA A 123 -12.20 12.40 -0.13
C ALA A 123 -11.64 13.30 -1.24
N HIS A 124 -12.47 13.73 -2.21
CA HIS A 124 -12.04 14.60 -3.30
C HIS A 124 -11.44 15.93 -2.80
N ARG A 125 -11.96 16.49 -1.69
CA ARG A 125 -11.43 17.74 -1.11
C ARG A 125 -10.08 17.53 -0.43
N MET A 126 -9.95 16.41 0.26
CA MET A 126 -8.67 16.00 0.88
C MET A 126 -7.60 15.75 -0.19
N VAL A 127 -7.97 15.06 -1.27
CA VAL A 127 -7.04 14.79 -2.39
C VAL A 127 -6.57 16.11 -3.02
N CYS A 128 -7.47 17.08 -3.28
CA CYS A 128 -7.08 18.40 -3.75
C CYS A 128 -6.13 19.10 -2.75
N ALA A 129 -6.41 19.04 -1.45
CA ALA A 129 -5.54 19.68 -0.44
C ALA A 129 -4.15 19.03 -0.38
N ILE A 130 -4.06 17.70 -0.57
CA ILE A 130 -2.79 16.96 -0.65
C ILE A 130 -2.03 17.39 -1.91
N GLU A 131 -2.68 17.47 -3.07
CA GLU A 131 -2.07 17.92 -4.33
C GLU A 131 -1.62 19.38 -4.24
N ASP A 132 -2.46 20.29 -3.70
CA ASP A 132 -2.15 21.71 -3.46
C ASP A 132 -0.97 21.90 -2.48
N ALA A 133 -0.71 20.92 -1.62
CA ALA A 133 0.45 20.91 -0.73
C ALA A 133 1.76 20.57 -1.45
N GLY A 134 1.70 20.06 -2.68
CA GLY A 134 2.86 19.72 -3.50
C GLY A 134 3.14 18.23 -3.66
N PHE A 135 2.22 17.36 -3.25
CA PHE A 135 2.32 15.93 -3.52
C PHE A 135 1.94 15.60 -4.97
N GLU A 136 2.53 14.54 -5.50
CA GLU A 136 2.08 13.90 -6.74
C GLU A 136 1.02 12.85 -6.40
N ILE A 137 -0.20 12.98 -6.90
CA ILE A 137 -1.21 11.92 -6.78
C ILE A 137 -0.82 10.77 -7.72
N ARG A 138 -0.65 9.57 -7.15
CA ARG A 138 -0.15 8.39 -7.89
C ARG A 138 -1.25 7.39 -8.21
N ASP A 139 -2.18 7.15 -7.27
CA ASP A 139 -3.30 6.22 -7.44
C ASP A 139 -4.38 6.46 -6.39
N SER A 140 -5.47 5.71 -6.49
CA SER A 140 -6.51 5.59 -5.48
C SER A 140 -6.76 4.10 -5.21
N ILE A 141 -6.54 3.67 -3.97
CA ILE A 141 -6.83 2.31 -3.52
C ILE A 141 -8.26 2.30 -2.97
N LEU A 142 -9.03 1.28 -3.31
CA LEU A 142 -10.36 1.06 -2.76
C LEU A 142 -10.34 -0.10 -1.76
N TRP A 143 -10.73 0.15 -0.52
CA TRP A 143 -11.00 -0.89 0.45
C TRP A 143 -12.49 -1.21 0.47
N LEU A 144 -12.88 -2.39 -0.03
CA LEU A 144 -14.26 -2.86 -0.11
C LEU A 144 -14.65 -3.63 1.16
N TYR A 145 -15.85 -3.36 1.68
CA TYR A 145 -16.38 -4.04 2.87
C TYR A 145 -17.89 -4.26 2.81
N GLY A 146 -18.34 -5.37 3.39
CA GLY A 146 -19.76 -5.76 3.42
C GLY A 146 -20.55 -5.10 4.54
N SER A 147 -19.91 -4.72 5.64
CA SER A 147 -20.54 -4.30 6.91
C SER A 147 -21.13 -2.88 6.93
N GLY A 148 -21.04 -2.14 5.84
CA GLY A 148 -21.53 -0.75 5.77
C GLY A 148 -23.02 -0.65 6.07
N PHE A 149 -23.41 0.36 6.86
CA PHE A 149 -24.79 0.63 7.21
C PHE A 149 -25.28 1.94 6.55
N PRO A 150 -26.43 1.94 5.83
CA PRO A 150 -26.95 3.14 5.19
C PRO A 150 -27.46 4.15 6.23
N LYS A 151 -26.86 5.32 6.29
CA LYS A 151 -27.36 6.46 7.05
C LYS A 151 -28.37 7.25 6.23
N SER A 152 -29.40 6.56 5.75
CA SER A 152 -30.44 7.08 4.88
C SER A 152 -31.66 7.53 5.69
N LYS A 153 -32.21 8.69 5.36
CA LYS A 153 -33.57 9.06 5.74
C LYS A 153 -34.50 8.43 4.70
N ASN A 154 -35.26 7.43 5.11
CA ASN A 154 -36.26 6.79 4.25
C ASN A 154 -37.54 7.65 4.24
N LEU A 155 -38.13 7.81 3.07
CA LEU A 155 -39.36 8.54 2.87
C LEU A 155 -40.56 7.63 3.11
N THR A 156 -41.67 8.23 3.47
CA THR A 156 -42.97 7.57 3.73
C THR A 156 -44.05 8.10 2.78
N GLY A 157 -45.24 7.49 2.82
CA GLY A 157 -46.37 7.88 1.97
C GLY A 157 -46.13 7.56 0.50
N GLU A 158 -46.49 8.49 -0.39
CA GLU A 158 -46.38 8.32 -1.84
C GLU A 158 -44.94 8.03 -2.33
N ARG A 159 -43.95 8.35 -1.51
CA ARG A 159 -42.53 8.11 -1.83
C ARG A 159 -41.92 7.03 -0.96
N GLN A 160 -42.71 6.11 -0.44
CA GLN A 160 -42.20 4.94 0.27
C GLN A 160 -41.21 4.17 -0.60
N GLY A 161 -40.08 3.75 -0.04
CA GLY A 161 -39.00 3.08 -0.75
C GLY A 161 -37.92 4.01 -1.31
N TRP A 162 -38.10 5.34 -1.23
CA TRP A 162 -37.07 6.30 -1.55
C TRP A 162 -36.25 6.66 -0.31
N GLY A 163 -34.94 6.83 -0.49
CA GLY A 163 -34.00 7.19 0.57
C GLY A 163 -33.02 8.28 0.17
N SER A 164 -32.31 8.82 1.15
CA SER A 164 -31.39 9.95 0.96
C SER A 164 -29.92 9.54 0.80
N ALA A 165 -29.55 8.26 0.98
CA ALA A 165 -28.18 7.80 0.91
C ALA A 165 -28.09 6.34 0.51
N LEU A 166 -26.99 5.98 -0.14
CA LEU A 166 -26.62 4.60 -0.43
C LEU A 166 -25.98 3.96 0.81
N LYS A 167 -25.97 2.60 0.85
CA LYS A 167 -25.13 1.84 1.78
C LYS A 167 -23.67 2.05 1.39
N PRO A 168 -22.80 2.52 2.30
CA PRO A 168 -21.37 2.58 2.01
C PRO A 168 -20.81 1.17 1.89
N ALA A 169 -19.98 0.93 0.87
CA ALA A 169 -19.38 -0.37 0.62
C ALA A 169 -17.88 -0.28 0.31
N HIS A 170 -17.32 0.93 0.37
CA HIS A 170 -15.89 1.13 0.21
C HIS A 170 -15.41 2.41 0.91
N GLU A 171 -14.13 2.45 1.18
CA GLU A 171 -13.38 3.65 1.53
C GLU A 171 -12.27 3.86 0.51
N PRO A 172 -12.14 5.06 -0.11
CA PRO A 172 -11.02 5.41 -0.94
C PRO A 172 -9.81 5.75 -0.07
N ILE A 173 -8.62 5.34 -0.52
CA ILE A 173 -7.34 5.65 0.09
C ILE A 173 -6.49 6.30 -1.00
N VAL A 174 -6.15 7.58 -0.84
CA VAL A 174 -5.26 8.24 -1.78
C VAL A 174 -3.85 7.71 -1.61
N LEU A 175 -3.20 7.36 -2.71
CA LEU A 175 -1.77 7.09 -2.78
C LEU A 175 -1.11 8.31 -3.41
N ALA A 176 -0.37 9.06 -2.61
CA ALA A 176 0.37 10.22 -3.04
C ALA A 176 1.87 10.04 -2.75
N ARG A 177 2.71 10.83 -3.41
CA ARG A 177 4.16 10.74 -3.28
C ARG A 177 4.77 12.14 -3.19
N LYS A 178 5.72 12.35 -2.28
CA LYS A 178 6.60 13.52 -2.35
C LYS A 178 7.41 13.45 -3.64
N PRO A 179 7.55 14.53 -4.42
CA PRO A 179 8.37 14.53 -5.62
C PRO A 179 9.77 13.94 -5.39
N LEU A 180 10.31 13.28 -6.41
CA LEU A 180 11.67 12.78 -6.36
C LEU A 180 12.64 13.97 -6.32
N ALA A 181 13.74 13.86 -5.58
CA ALA A 181 14.85 14.80 -5.64
C ALA A 181 15.86 14.43 -6.74
N GLU A 182 15.86 13.16 -7.16
CA GLU A 182 16.74 12.64 -8.18
C GLU A 182 16.03 12.52 -9.53
N ARG A 183 16.81 12.50 -10.60
CA ARG A 183 16.29 12.45 -11.97
C ARG A 183 15.57 11.13 -12.30
N THR A 184 15.94 10.02 -11.65
CA THR A 184 15.35 8.71 -11.87
C THR A 184 14.89 8.10 -10.55
N LEU A 185 13.93 7.17 -10.62
CA LEU A 185 13.46 6.43 -9.46
C LEU A 185 14.58 5.64 -8.79
N GLU A 186 15.42 4.98 -9.58
CA GLU A 186 16.54 4.16 -9.10
C GLU A 186 17.56 5.02 -8.33
N ALA A 187 17.89 6.20 -8.83
CA ALA A 187 18.80 7.13 -8.17
C ALA A 187 18.20 7.64 -6.85
N ASN A 188 16.90 7.94 -6.84
CA ASN A 188 16.22 8.39 -5.63
C ASN A 188 16.18 7.28 -4.56
N VAL A 189 15.85 6.05 -4.94
CA VAL A 189 15.85 4.91 -4.02
C VAL A 189 17.26 4.63 -3.50
N ALA A 190 18.28 4.69 -4.34
CA ALA A 190 19.66 4.49 -3.92
C ALA A 190 20.12 5.54 -2.89
N ARG A 191 19.66 6.79 -3.00
CA ARG A 191 20.07 7.89 -2.12
C ARG A 191 19.23 8.01 -0.85
N TYR A 192 17.91 7.88 -0.97
CA TYR A 192 16.97 8.17 0.12
C TYR A 192 16.27 6.93 0.67
N GLY A 193 16.37 5.78 0.00
CA GLY A 193 15.65 4.54 0.35
C GLY A 193 14.17 4.56 -0.05
N THR A 194 13.65 5.66 -0.56
CA THR A 194 12.22 5.91 -0.84
C THR A 194 11.97 6.18 -2.32
N GLY A 195 10.71 6.01 -2.76
CA GLY A 195 10.26 6.30 -4.12
C GLY A 195 9.59 5.13 -4.82
N ALA A 196 9.97 3.90 -4.51
CA ALA A 196 9.37 2.69 -5.05
C ALA A 196 8.33 2.08 -4.10
N LEU A 197 7.40 1.32 -4.66
CA LEU A 197 6.46 0.49 -3.92
C LEU A 197 7.01 -0.92 -3.74
N ASN A 198 6.80 -1.53 -2.58
CA ASN A 198 7.20 -2.91 -2.30
C ASN A 198 6.19 -3.90 -2.91
N ILE A 199 6.26 -4.04 -4.23
CA ILE A 199 5.34 -4.88 -4.99
C ILE A 199 5.42 -6.35 -4.56
N ASP A 200 6.62 -6.88 -4.44
CA ASP A 200 6.81 -8.30 -4.16
C ASP A 200 6.37 -8.69 -2.75
N GLY A 201 6.56 -7.81 -1.77
CA GLY A 201 6.04 -8.00 -0.40
C GLY A 201 4.51 -7.91 -0.30
N CYS A 202 3.84 -7.40 -1.35
CA CYS A 202 2.40 -7.18 -1.38
C CYS A 202 1.67 -8.03 -2.43
N ARG A 203 2.35 -9.00 -3.08
CA ARG A 203 1.72 -9.88 -4.05
C ARG A 203 0.63 -10.75 -3.42
N VAL A 204 -0.39 -11.05 -4.23
CA VAL A 204 -1.49 -11.92 -3.82
C VAL A 204 -1.14 -13.36 -4.18
N PRO A 205 -0.99 -14.26 -3.18
CA PRO A 205 -0.67 -15.67 -3.43
C PRO A 205 -1.66 -16.32 -4.39
N THR A 206 -1.16 -17.19 -5.26
CA THR A 206 -2.00 -17.93 -6.20
C THR A 206 -1.37 -19.28 -6.53
N SER A 207 -2.20 -20.28 -6.77
CA SER A 207 -1.81 -21.57 -7.34
C SER A 207 -1.84 -21.59 -8.87
N GLU A 208 -2.26 -20.50 -9.51
CA GLU A 208 -2.25 -20.36 -10.97
C GLU A 208 -0.83 -20.28 -11.52
N LYS A 209 -0.61 -20.91 -12.66
CA LYS A 209 0.55 -20.60 -13.49
C LYS A 209 0.36 -19.21 -14.11
N LEU A 210 1.14 -18.26 -13.62
CA LEU A 210 1.16 -16.90 -14.15
C LEU A 210 2.06 -16.89 -15.40
N SER A 211 1.59 -17.48 -16.51
CA SER A 211 2.32 -17.42 -17.76
C SER A 211 2.36 -15.97 -18.26
N GLY A 212 3.53 -15.36 -18.25
CA GLY A 212 3.78 -14.15 -19.04
C GLY A 212 3.65 -14.50 -20.52
N GLY A 213 3.11 -13.59 -21.32
CA GLY A 213 3.09 -13.74 -22.76
C GLY A 213 4.46 -14.12 -23.30
N ASP A 214 4.50 -14.90 -24.38
CA ASP A 214 5.76 -15.34 -24.96
C ASP A 214 6.57 -14.14 -25.46
N CYS A 215 7.67 -13.85 -24.77
CA CYS A 215 8.60 -12.81 -25.19
C CYS A 215 9.16 -13.05 -26.61
N ARG A 216 9.04 -14.27 -27.14
CA ARG A 216 9.41 -14.59 -28.53
C ARG A 216 8.42 -14.00 -29.53
N ALA A 217 7.15 -13.81 -29.16
CA ALA A 217 6.14 -13.26 -30.06
C ALA A 217 6.38 -11.79 -30.39
N ALA A 218 7.03 -11.04 -29.51
CA ALA A 218 7.43 -9.66 -29.79
C ALA A 218 8.46 -9.53 -30.94
N THR A 219 9.13 -10.63 -31.26
CA THR A 219 10.20 -10.64 -32.27
C THR A 219 9.81 -11.15 -33.65
N ALA A 220 8.69 -11.88 -33.75
CA ALA A 220 8.38 -12.64 -34.96
C ALA A 220 7.22 -12.08 -35.79
N GLY A 221 7.08 -10.78 -35.97
CA GLY A 221 6.29 -10.28 -37.08
C GLY A 221 5.04 -9.47 -36.79
N ALA A 222 4.77 -9.07 -35.56
CA ALA A 222 3.69 -8.11 -35.24
C ALA A 222 4.23 -6.69 -35.05
N LYS A 223 5.10 -6.24 -35.94
CA LYS A 223 5.49 -4.83 -35.97
C LYS A 223 4.34 -4.03 -36.60
N HIS A 224 3.60 -3.31 -35.76
CA HIS A 224 2.78 -2.23 -36.32
C HIS A 224 3.71 -1.23 -37.01
N PRO A 225 3.48 -0.88 -38.29
CA PRO A 225 4.27 0.13 -38.97
C PRO A 225 4.28 1.41 -38.11
N GLY A 226 5.44 1.81 -37.62
CA GLY A 226 5.61 2.98 -36.77
C GLY A 226 5.91 2.69 -35.28
N TRP A 227 5.86 1.43 -34.82
CA TRP A 227 6.25 1.08 -33.45
C TRP A 227 7.59 0.33 -33.42
N THR A 228 8.67 1.05 -33.68
CA THR A 228 10.05 0.51 -33.57
C THR A 228 10.72 1.09 -32.33
N ARG A 229 11.18 0.22 -31.44
CA ARG A 229 12.10 0.61 -30.38
C ARG A 229 13.51 0.26 -30.86
N PRO A 230 14.51 1.17 -30.76
CA PRO A 230 15.86 0.95 -31.30
C PRO A 230 16.52 -0.35 -30.82
N TRP A 231 16.22 -0.77 -29.57
CA TRP A 231 16.78 -1.99 -28.99
C TRP A 231 16.18 -3.31 -29.57
N MET A 232 15.06 -3.23 -30.33
CA MET A 232 14.44 -4.43 -30.92
C MET A 232 15.22 -4.97 -32.12
N ASP A 233 16.12 -4.19 -32.67
CA ASP A 233 16.98 -4.57 -33.80
C ASP A 233 18.33 -5.14 -33.33
N ASP A 234 18.62 -5.05 -32.01
CA ASP A 234 19.81 -5.64 -31.39
C ASP A 234 19.50 -7.05 -30.82
N PRO A 235 20.10 -8.12 -31.35
CA PRO A 235 19.89 -9.48 -30.87
C PRO A 235 20.26 -9.66 -29.38
N ASN A 236 21.27 -8.95 -28.90
CA ASN A 236 21.71 -9.04 -27.50
C ASN A 236 20.69 -8.37 -26.57
N ALA A 237 20.18 -7.19 -26.95
CA ALA A 237 19.13 -6.50 -26.20
C ALA A 237 17.81 -7.32 -26.16
N LEU A 238 17.48 -8.00 -27.28
CA LEU A 238 16.35 -8.92 -27.34
C LEU A 238 16.54 -10.14 -26.41
N ALA A 239 17.70 -10.74 -26.42
CA ALA A 239 18.03 -11.88 -25.55
C ALA A 239 17.97 -11.47 -24.06
N ALA A 240 18.52 -10.32 -23.72
CA ALA A 240 18.46 -9.76 -22.37
C ALA A 240 17.01 -9.46 -21.94
N HIS A 241 16.20 -8.88 -22.84
CA HIS A 241 14.78 -8.66 -22.57
C HIS A 241 14.01 -9.98 -22.34
N ALA A 242 14.24 -10.97 -23.20
CA ALA A 242 13.63 -12.29 -23.03
C ALA A 242 14.06 -13.00 -21.74
N ALA A 243 15.30 -12.83 -21.30
CA ALA A 243 15.79 -13.34 -20.03
C ALA A 243 15.07 -12.68 -18.85
N ARG A 244 14.97 -11.34 -18.82
CA ARG A 244 14.23 -10.60 -17.80
C ARG A 244 12.75 -10.99 -17.75
N CYS A 245 12.11 -11.21 -18.90
CA CYS A 245 10.72 -11.66 -18.94
C CYS A 245 10.57 -13.04 -18.30
N ARG A 246 11.48 -14.00 -18.58
CA ARG A 246 11.45 -15.33 -17.96
C ARG A 246 11.65 -15.25 -16.44
N GLU A 247 12.61 -14.44 -15.99
CA GLU A 247 12.86 -14.23 -14.57
C GLU A 247 11.63 -13.60 -13.88
N ASN A 248 11.01 -12.58 -14.45
CA ASN A 248 9.82 -11.96 -13.91
C ASN A 248 8.63 -12.94 -13.82
N VAL A 249 8.47 -13.83 -14.82
CA VAL A 249 7.44 -14.88 -14.79
C VAL A 249 7.73 -15.88 -13.68
N ALA A 250 8.96 -16.40 -13.59
CA ALA A 250 9.35 -17.33 -12.53
C ALA A 250 9.15 -16.71 -11.14
N ARG A 251 9.53 -15.45 -10.97
CA ARG A 251 9.31 -14.70 -9.73
C ARG A 251 7.82 -14.53 -9.42
N ALA A 252 7.00 -14.20 -10.40
CA ALA A 252 5.55 -14.08 -10.23
C ALA A 252 4.89 -15.42 -9.89
N GLU A 253 5.34 -16.53 -10.44
CA GLU A 253 4.83 -17.88 -10.12
C GLU A 253 5.11 -18.26 -8.66
N VAL A 254 6.23 -17.82 -8.09
CA VAL A 254 6.60 -18.08 -6.68
C VAL A 254 5.87 -17.13 -5.73
N LEU A 255 5.84 -15.84 -6.04
CA LEU A 255 5.37 -14.79 -5.14
C LEU A 255 3.87 -14.49 -5.27
N GLY A 256 3.25 -14.84 -6.38
CA GLY A 256 1.86 -14.56 -6.66
C GLY A 256 1.61 -13.38 -7.60
N ARG A 257 0.34 -12.97 -7.68
CA ARG A 257 -0.13 -11.91 -8.57
C ARG A 257 0.35 -10.53 -8.13
N TRP A 258 0.55 -9.67 -9.10
CA TRP A 258 0.79 -8.24 -8.86
C TRP A 258 -0.34 -7.65 -8.03
N PRO A 259 -0.03 -6.85 -6.97
CA PRO A 259 -1.08 -6.25 -6.15
C PRO A 259 -1.92 -5.28 -6.97
N ALA A 260 -3.23 -5.34 -6.75
CA ALA A 260 -4.19 -4.42 -7.36
C ALA A 260 -4.50 -3.26 -6.41
N ASN A 261 -5.04 -2.17 -6.96
CA ASN A 261 -5.53 -1.04 -6.18
C ASN A 261 -6.94 -1.27 -5.59
N VAL A 262 -7.33 -2.53 -5.44
CA VAL A 262 -8.55 -2.95 -4.75
C VAL A 262 -8.18 -3.96 -3.68
N ILE A 263 -8.69 -3.72 -2.47
CA ILE A 263 -8.54 -4.58 -1.30
C ILE A 263 -9.94 -4.87 -0.77
N HIS A 264 -10.21 -6.05 -0.24
CA HIS A 264 -11.51 -6.37 0.34
C HIS A 264 -11.40 -6.98 1.74
N ASP A 265 -12.49 -6.91 2.51
CA ASP A 265 -12.57 -7.40 3.89
C ASP A 265 -12.84 -8.92 4.01
N GLY A 266 -13.08 -9.60 2.90
CA GLY A 266 -13.41 -11.02 2.88
C GLY A 266 -14.78 -11.37 3.45
N SER A 267 -15.67 -10.39 3.65
CA SER A 267 -17.05 -10.64 4.06
C SER A 267 -17.82 -11.40 2.98
N THR A 268 -18.82 -12.18 3.42
CA THR A 268 -19.67 -12.96 2.50
C THR A 268 -20.35 -12.06 1.47
N GLU A 269 -20.81 -10.88 1.90
CA GLU A 269 -21.47 -9.90 1.06
C GLU A 269 -20.56 -9.42 -0.07
N VAL A 270 -19.28 -9.17 0.21
CA VAL A 270 -18.30 -8.76 -0.80
C VAL A 270 -17.94 -9.94 -1.68
N LEU A 271 -17.65 -11.11 -1.12
CA LEU A 271 -17.24 -12.28 -1.90
C LEU A 271 -18.32 -12.73 -2.87
N THR A 272 -19.59 -12.67 -2.47
CA THR A 272 -20.73 -13.04 -3.35
C THR A 272 -21.05 -11.98 -4.39
N ALA A 273 -20.61 -10.74 -4.21
CA ALA A 273 -20.79 -9.69 -5.22
C ALA A 273 -19.80 -9.82 -6.39
N PHE A 274 -18.66 -10.51 -6.20
CA PHE A 274 -17.74 -10.77 -7.29
C PHE A 274 -18.26 -11.90 -8.17
N PRO A 275 -18.14 -11.78 -9.52
CA PRO A 275 -18.54 -12.84 -10.42
C PRO A 275 -17.67 -14.08 -10.25
N GLU A 276 -18.23 -15.24 -10.57
CA GLU A 276 -17.43 -16.44 -10.76
C GLU A 276 -16.44 -16.22 -11.90
N ALA A 277 -15.20 -16.57 -11.65
CA ALA A 277 -14.14 -16.54 -12.64
C ALA A 277 -13.56 -17.97 -12.77
N PRO A 278 -14.29 -18.86 -13.45
CA PRO A 278 -13.84 -20.23 -13.61
C PRO A 278 -12.48 -20.23 -14.31
N GLY A 279 -11.62 -21.13 -13.90
CA GLY A 279 -10.41 -21.43 -14.62
C GLY A 279 -10.73 -21.87 -16.07
N GLN A 280 -9.72 -22.03 -16.87
CA GLN A 280 -9.89 -22.50 -18.23
C GLN A 280 -10.31 -23.97 -18.26
N CYS A 281 -11.58 -24.24 -18.56
CA CYS A 281 -12.15 -25.59 -18.50
C CYS A 281 -12.14 -26.33 -19.86
N ALA A 282 -11.96 -25.65 -20.99
CA ALA A 282 -12.10 -26.25 -22.32
C ALA A 282 -10.80 -26.22 -23.12
N ASP A 283 -10.60 -27.25 -23.94
CA ASP A 283 -9.57 -27.24 -24.97
C ASP A 283 -9.94 -26.21 -26.04
N ALA A 284 -8.98 -25.39 -26.38
CA ALA A 284 -9.15 -24.40 -27.44
C ALA A 284 -9.38 -25.12 -28.77
N LYS A 285 -10.53 -24.87 -29.42
CA LYS A 285 -10.84 -25.38 -30.76
C LYS A 285 -10.40 -24.38 -31.83
N LEU A 286 -9.94 -24.88 -32.95
CA LEU A 286 -9.62 -24.04 -34.09
C LEU A 286 -10.90 -23.32 -34.57
N THR A 287 -10.89 -22.00 -34.59
CA THR A 287 -11.94 -21.21 -35.20
C THR A 287 -11.32 -20.22 -36.19
N ASN A 288 -11.93 -20.13 -37.40
CA ASN A 288 -11.54 -19.15 -38.42
C ASN A 288 -12.41 -17.88 -38.39
N GLU A 289 -13.18 -17.68 -37.33
CA GLU A 289 -14.11 -16.56 -37.26
C GLU A 289 -13.42 -15.25 -36.94
N LEU A 290 -13.73 -14.22 -37.72
CA LEU A 290 -13.37 -12.84 -37.45
C LEU A 290 -14.28 -12.29 -36.35
N LYS A 291 -13.72 -11.96 -35.17
CA LYS A 291 -14.46 -11.21 -34.16
C LYS A 291 -14.00 -9.73 -34.15
N THR A 292 -14.98 -8.84 -34.26
CA THR A 292 -14.75 -7.39 -34.15
C THR A 292 -14.95 -6.92 -32.71
N SER A 293 -13.94 -6.28 -32.15
CA SER A 293 -14.04 -5.57 -30.87
C SER A 293 -14.23 -4.08 -31.14
N ARG A 294 -15.17 -3.44 -30.43
CA ARG A 294 -15.37 -1.99 -30.52
C ARG A 294 -14.14 -1.19 -30.06
N VAL A 295 -13.27 -1.80 -29.25
CA VAL A 295 -12.08 -1.14 -28.68
C VAL A 295 -10.82 -1.44 -29.49
N TYR A 296 -10.69 -2.67 -30.04
CA TYR A 296 -9.45 -3.15 -30.65
C TYR A 296 -9.58 -3.49 -32.14
N GLY A 297 -10.73 -3.22 -32.77
CA GLY A 297 -10.93 -3.51 -34.17
C GLY A 297 -11.18 -5.01 -34.48
N ALA A 298 -10.85 -5.42 -35.68
CA ALA A 298 -11.01 -6.80 -36.12
C ALA A 298 -9.90 -7.69 -35.56
N MET A 299 -10.24 -8.69 -34.79
CA MET A 299 -9.33 -9.71 -34.26
C MET A 299 -9.62 -11.06 -34.89
N ARG A 300 -8.59 -11.72 -35.39
CA ARG A 300 -8.68 -13.08 -35.90
C ARG A 300 -8.31 -14.07 -34.81
N ARG A 301 -9.20 -14.95 -34.43
CA ARG A 301 -8.93 -16.09 -33.56
C ARG A 301 -8.58 -17.30 -34.41
N GLU A 302 -7.42 -17.85 -34.25
CA GLU A 302 -7.01 -19.07 -34.92
C GLU A 302 -7.35 -20.33 -34.09
N ARG A 303 -7.62 -20.18 -32.78
CA ARG A 303 -8.00 -21.28 -31.89
C ARG A 303 -8.90 -20.82 -30.76
N GLY A 304 -9.95 -21.63 -30.52
CA GLY A 304 -10.77 -21.57 -29.31
C GLY A 304 -11.83 -20.48 -29.26
N ASP A 305 -12.87 -20.79 -28.51
CA ASP A 305 -13.95 -19.84 -28.20
C ASP A 305 -13.56 -18.86 -27.09
N GLU A 306 -12.48 -19.17 -26.36
CA GLU A 306 -11.96 -18.30 -25.30
C GLU A 306 -10.59 -17.72 -25.64
N PRO A 307 -10.33 -16.43 -25.33
CA PRO A 307 -9.01 -15.84 -25.36
C PRO A 307 -8.18 -16.36 -24.18
N SER A 308 -7.95 -17.65 -24.17
CA SER A 308 -7.30 -18.33 -23.07
C SER A 308 -5.83 -18.63 -23.39
N ALA A 309 -5.10 -19.11 -22.37
CA ALA A 309 -3.71 -19.48 -22.51
C ALA A 309 -3.41 -20.53 -23.59
N ASN A 310 -4.44 -21.22 -24.13
CA ASN A 310 -4.31 -22.21 -25.18
C ASN A 310 -4.64 -21.68 -26.59
N SER A 311 -5.09 -20.43 -26.73
CA SER A 311 -5.43 -19.87 -28.02
C SER A 311 -4.33 -18.95 -28.53
N GLU A 312 -4.00 -19.06 -29.83
CA GLU A 312 -3.19 -18.08 -30.51
C GLU A 312 -4.09 -16.92 -30.92
N ASN A 313 -3.95 -15.77 -30.29
CA ASN A 313 -4.58 -14.54 -30.73
C ASN A 313 -3.62 -13.81 -31.68
N THR A 314 -3.94 -13.82 -32.96
CA THR A 314 -3.31 -12.94 -33.94
C THR A 314 -4.18 -11.72 -34.14
N GLY A 315 -4.15 -10.79 -33.22
CA GLY A 315 -4.94 -9.55 -33.32
C GLY A 315 -4.07 -8.30 -33.20
N ALA A 316 -4.69 -7.13 -33.26
CA ALA A 316 -4.03 -5.83 -33.22
C ALA A 316 -3.12 -5.60 -31.97
N VAL A 317 -3.21 -6.47 -30.97
CA VAL A 317 -2.39 -6.42 -29.74
C VAL A 317 -1.25 -7.45 -29.71
N GLY A 318 -1.13 -8.36 -30.69
CA GLY A 318 0.03 -9.25 -30.85
C GLY A 318 0.26 -10.28 -29.75
N PHE A 319 -0.74 -10.64 -28.95
CA PHE A 319 -0.61 -11.67 -27.93
C PHE A 319 -0.79 -13.07 -28.52
N LYS A 320 0.30 -13.86 -28.52
CA LYS A 320 0.22 -15.30 -28.77
C LYS A 320 0.11 -16.04 -27.45
N MET A 321 -1.00 -16.74 -27.25
CA MET A 321 -1.19 -17.61 -26.10
C MET A 321 -0.66 -19.02 -26.44
N ARG A 322 0.12 -19.62 -25.55
CA ARG A 322 0.67 -20.97 -25.78
C ARG A 322 -0.39 -22.03 -25.61
N PRO A 323 -0.48 -23.02 -26.54
CA PRO A 323 -1.26 -24.22 -26.31
C PRO A 323 -0.80 -24.94 -25.03
N GLY A 324 -1.74 -25.37 -24.21
CA GLY A 324 -1.47 -26.15 -22.99
C GLY A 324 -1.27 -25.37 -21.70
N ALA A 325 -1.20 -24.04 -21.72
CA ALA A 325 -1.20 -23.25 -20.49
C ALA A 325 -2.65 -23.08 -20.01
N ARG A 326 -3.05 -23.87 -19.03
CA ARG A 326 -4.40 -23.83 -18.44
C ARG A 326 -4.39 -23.03 -17.16
N ARG A 327 -5.40 -22.21 -16.96
CA ARG A 327 -5.71 -21.64 -15.65
C ARG A 327 -6.49 -22.68 -14.87
N LEU A 328 -5.87 -23.24 -13.82
CA LEU A 328 -6.46 -24.31 -13.03
C LEU A 328 -7.18 -23.81 -11.80
N ASP A 329 -6.95 -22.56 -11.37
CA ASP A 329 -7.66 -22.01 -10.23
C ASP A 329 -9.07 -21.58 -10.64
N ALA A 330 -10.04 -21.98 -9.82
CA ALA A 330 -11.45 -21.65 -9.99
C ALA A 330 -11.96 -20.95 -8.74
N GLY A 331 -13.07 -20.24 -8.86
CA GLY A 331 -13.73 -19.53 -7.77
C GLY A 331 -14.07 -18.11 -8.14
N THR A 332 -14.47 -17.29 -7.16
CA THR A 332 -14.86 -15.91 -7.42
C THR A 332 -13.68 -15.05 -7.84
N ALA A 333 -13.94 -13.98 -8.59
CA ALA A 333 -12.90 -13.01 -8.98
C ALA A 333 -12.27 -12.28 -7.78
N ALA A 334 -12.87 -12.36 -6.59
CA ALA A 334 -12.30 -11.81 -5.36
C ALA A 334 -10.86 -12.30 -5.07
N ARG A 335 -10.53 -13.54 -5.49
CA ARG A 335 -9.19 -14.13 -5.31
C ARG A 335 -8.06 -13.37 -6.04
N PHE A 336 -8.40 -12.46 -6.94
CA PHE A 336 -7.43 -11.61 -7.62
C PHE A 336 -6.94 -10.44 -6.78
N PHE A 337 -7.61 -10.16 -5.66
CA PHE A 337 -7.39 -9.01 -4.83
C PHE A 337 -6.90 -9.41 -3.43
N TYR A 338 -6.16 -8.54 -2.77
CA TYR A 338 -5.73 -8.76 -1.40
C TYR A 338 -6.95 -8.76 -0.47
N CYS A 339 -7.02 -9.76 0.42
CA CYS A 339 -8.06 -9.88 1.43
C CYS A 339 -7.52 -9.48 2.80
N ALA A 340 -7.96 -8.34 3.31
CA ALA A 340 -7.65 -7.84 4.63
C ALA A 340 -8.82 -8.14 5.59
N LYS A 341 -8.88 -9.34 6.15
CA LYS A 341 -9.95 -9.73 7.06
C LYS A 341 -9.96 -8.87 8.31
N ALA A 342 -11.08 -8.21 8.58
CA ALA A 342 -11.33 -7.59 9.87
C ALA A 342 -11.59 -8.68 10.93
N SER A 343 -10.96 -8.56 12.08
CA SER A 343 -11.17 -9.46 13.21
C SER A 343 -11.69 -8.73 14.44
N ARG A 344 -12.37 -9.43 15.35
CA ARG A 344 -12.74 -8.84 16.62
C ARG A 344 -11.52 -8.45 17.46
N ALA A 345 -10.42 -9.15 17.31
CA ALA A 345 -9.15 -8.86 17.96
C ALA A 345 -8.55 -7.53 17.53
N ASP A 346 -8.86 -7.02 16.32
CA ASP A 346 -8.38 -5.72 15.86
C ASP A 346 -8.84 -4.56 16.73
N ARG A 347 -10.01 -4.68 17.36
CA ARG A 347 -10.49 -3.66 18.30
C ARG A 347 -9.73 -3.70 19.63
N GLY A 348 -9.41 -4.88 20.16
CA GLY A 348 -8.88 -5.07 21.51
C GLY A 348 -9.94 -4.85 22.60
N GLU A 349 -9.65 -5.31 23.81
CA GLU A 349 -10.51 -5.06 24.96
C GLU A 349 -10.47 -3.60 25.40
N GLY A 350 -11.62 -3.05 25.81
CA GLY A 350 -11.71 -1.68 26.33
C GLY A 350 -11.53 -0.56 25.30
N ASN A 351 -11.33 -0.86 24.03
CA ASN A 351 -11.15 0.16 23.00
C ASN A 351 -12.49 0.85 22.67
N SER A 352 -12.64 2.07 23.16
CA SER A 352 -13.83 2.91 22.95
C SER A 352 -13.77 3.73 21.65
N HIS A 353 -12.67 3.66 20.87
CA HIS A 353 -12.56 4.40 19.62
C HIS A 353 -13.63 3.93 18.62
N PRO A 354 -14.40 4.83 17.98
CA PRO A 354 -15.55 4.46 17.16
C PRO A 354 -15.17 3.71 15.89
N THR A 355 -14.03 4.07 15.30
CA THR A 355 -13.56 3.53 14.01
C THR A 355 -12.17 2.93 14.19
N VAL A 356 -12.07 1.62 14.11
CA VAL A 356 -10.80 0.89 14.21
C VAL A 356 -10.54 0.21 12.87
N LYS A 357 -9.44 0.55 12.21
CA LYS A 357 -9.05 -0.09 10.96
C LYS A 357 -8.50 -1.50 11.22
N PRO A 358 -8.77 -2.48 10.34
CA PRO A 358 -8.19 -3.82 10.46
C PRO A 358 -6.66 -3.77 10.43
N THR A 359 -6.01 -4.42 11.38
CA THR A 359 -4.55 -4.45 11.45
C THR A 359 -3.92 -5.06 10.20
N ALA A 360 -4.55 -6.09 9.61
CA ALA A 360 -4.08 -6.70 8.37
C ALA A 360 -4.08 -5.71 7.18
N LEU A 361 -5.10 -4.83 7.10
CA LEU A 361 -5.16 -3.76 6.09
C LEU A 361 -4.01 -2.78 6.29
N MET A 362 -3.85 -2.27 7.52
CA MET A 362 -2.81 -1.29 7.83
C MET A 362 -1.41 -1.88 7.62
N ALA A 363 -1.18 -3.15 7.97
CA ALA A 363 0.08 -3.86 7.73
C ALA A 363 0.41 -3.96 6.23
N HIS A 364 -0.58 -4.33 5.41
CA HIS A 364 -0.40 -4.35 3.95
C HIS A 364 -0.04 -2.97 3.39
N LEU A 365 -0.73 -1.92 3.84
CA LEU A 365 -0.47 -0.54 3.41
C LEU A 365 0.92 -0.06 3.86
N CYS A 366 1.31 -0.31 5.12
CA CYS A 366 2.65 0.02 5.63
C CYS A 366 3.75 -0.71 4.83
N ARG A 367 3.58 -2.02 4.60
CA ARG A 367 4.52 -2.83 3.81
C ARG A 367 4.66 -2.35 2.38
N LEU A 368 3.56 -1.87 1.78
CA LEU A 368 3.54 -1.40 0.39
C LEU A 368 4.43 -0.17 0.18
N VAL A 369 4.43 0.76 1.13
CA VAL A 369 5.01 2.10 0.92
C VAL A 369 6.26 2.39 1.74
N THR A 370 6.63 1.50 2.69
CA THR A 370 7.73 1.74 3.61
C THR A 370 8.89 0.79 3.33
N PRO A 371 10.13 1.27 3.19
CA PRO A 371 11.30 0.40 3.10
C PRO A 371 11.50 -0.41 4.39
N PRO A 372 12.17 -1.57 4.33
CA PRO A 372 12.43 -2.39 5.52
C PRO A 372 13.11 -1.58 6.63
N GLY A 373 12.56 -1.68 7.86
CA GLY A 373 13.06 -0.92 9.03
C GLY A 373 12.81 0.58 8.99
N GLY A 374 12.09 1.07 7.97
CA GLY A 374 11.77 2.49 7.80
C GLY A 374 10.82 3.04 8.85
N MET A 375 10.70 4.37 8.90
CA MET A 375 9.86 5.12 9.83
C MET A 375 8.50 5.45 9.20
N VAL A 376 7.43 4.97 9.82
CA VAL A 376 6.04 5.31 9.48
C VAL A 376 5.54 6.39 10.42
N LEU A 377 4.90 7.43 9.87
CA LEU A 377 4.23 8.47 10.64
C LEU A 377 2.71 8.37 10.43
N ASP A 378 1.96 8.50 11.53
CA ASP A 378 0.51 8.69 11.50
C ASP A 378 0.13 9.94 12.31
N PRO A 379 -0.21 11.07 11.64
CA PRO A 379 -0.62 12.30 12.30
C PRO A 379 -1.99 12.21 12.99
N PHE A 380 -2.75 11.16 12.78
CA PHE A 380 -4.09 10.92 13.32
C PHE A 380 -4.21 9.51 13.88
N THR A 381 -3.33 9.18 14.83
CA THR A 381 -3.10 7.83 15.34
C THR A 381 -4.35 7.15 15.89
N GLY A 382 -5.30 7.93 16.46
CA GLY A 382 -6.49 7.38 17.07
C GLY A 382 -6.15 6.30 18.11
N SER A 383 -6.71 5.11 17.97
CA SER A 383 -6.41 3.97 18.84
C SER A 383 -5.19 3.13 18.41
N GLY A 384 -4.35 3.63 17.50
CA GLY A 384 -3.04 3.05 17.21
C GLY A 384 -3.02 1.90 16.19
N SER A 385 -4.01 1.76 15.32
CA SER A 385 -4.04 0.64 14.35
C SER A 385 -2.84 0.66 13.39
N THR A 386 -2.40 1.86 12.95
CA THR A 386 -1.19 2.03 12.12
C THR A 386 0.07 1.63 12.89
N GLY A 387 0.17 2.03 14.16
CA GLY A 387 1.32 1.71 15.02
C GLY A 387 1.47 0.22 15.28
N VAL A 388 0.36 -0.47 15.62
CA VAL A 388 0.34 -1.95 15.76
C VAL A 388 0.81 -2.61 14.47
N ALA A 389 0.31 -2.15 13.33
CA ALA A 389 0.68 -2.69 12.02
C ALA A 389 2.16 -2.44 11.67
N ALA A 390 2.67 -1.24 11.93
CA ALA A 390 4.06 -0.88 11.67
C ALA A 390 5.02 -1.75 12.51
N VAL A 391 4.75 -1.90 13.80
CA VAL A 391 5.57 -2.74 14.70
C VAL A 391 5.55 -4.20 14.26
N ARG A 392 4.38 -4.73 13.87
CA ARG A 392 4.22 -6.10 13.33
C ARG A 392 5.06 -6.34 12.08
N GLU A 393 5.16 -5.35 11.21
CA GLU A 393 5.97 -5.38 9.98
C GLU A 393 7.47 -5.11 10.24
N GLY A 394 7.90 -4.95 11.49
CA GLY A 394 9.30 -4.67 11.83
C GLY A 394 9.73 -3.24 11.49
N LEU A 395 8.77 -2.32 11.31
CA LEU A 395 9.00 -0.91 11.02
C LEU A 395 9.08 -0.09 12.30
N ARG A 396 9.61 1.11 12.20
CA ARG A 396 9.56 2.12 13.26
C ARG A 396 8.30 2.98 13.09
N PHE A 397 7.79 3.54 14.17
CA PHE A 397 6.54 4.26 14.16
C PHE A 397 6.59 5.57 14.95
N ILE A 398 6.01 6.62 14.38
CA ILE A 398 5.67 7.86 15.09
C ILE A 398 4.16 8.08 14.96
N GLY A 399 3.49 8.24 16.11
CA GLY A 399 2.07 8.52 16.18
C GLY A 399 1.79 9.84 16.88
N ILE A 400 0.83 10.62 16.35
CA ILE A 400 0.35 11.86 16.97
C ILE A 400 -1.14 11.73 17.23
N GLU A 401 -1.58 12.06 18.45
CA GLU A 401 -3.00 11.99 18.83
C GLU A 401 -3.37 13.12 19.79
N ALA A 402 -4.43 13.87 19.43
CA ALA A 402 -4.88 14.99 20.23
C ALA A 402 -5.71 14.56 21.46
N GLN A 403 -6.35 13.39 21.41
CA GLN A 403 -7.22 12.88 22.47
C GLN A 403 -6.42 11.98 23.41
N ALA A 404 -6.14 12.43 24.63
CA ALA A 404 -5.35 11.67 25.61
C ALA A 404 -5.90 10.24 25.86
N ALA A 405 -7.22 10.07 25.85
CA ALA A 405 -7.86 8.76 26.02
C ALA A 405 -7.53 7.80 24.86
N TYR A 406 -7.50 8.27 23.63
CA TYR A 406 -7.15 7.46 22.47
C TYR A 406 -5.65 7.18 22.41
N LEU A 407 -4.82 8.15 22.79
CA LEU A 407 -3.37 7.96 22.90
C LEU A 407 -3.01 6.85 23.87
N GLU A 408 -3.71 6.77 25.02
CA GLU A 408 -3.49 5.70 25.99
C GLU A 408 -3.89 4.32 25.44
N ILE A 409 -5.01 4.24 24.73
CA ILE A 409 -5.42 3.02 24.04
C ILE A 409 -4.36 2.62 23.00
N ALA A 410 -3.86 3.57 22.22
CA ALA A 410 -2.83 3.35 21.23
C ALA A 410 -1.54 2.81 21.87
N ARG A 411 -1.12 3.39 22.99
CA ARG A 411 0.07 2.96 23.74
C ARG A 411 -0.06 1.51 24.18
N GLN A 412 -1.17 1.13 24.79
CA GLN A 412 -1.41 -0.22 25.27
C GLN A 412 -1.41 -1.23 24.12
N ARG A 413 -2.09 -0.92 23.03
CA ARG A 413 -2.19 -1.82 21.86
C ARG A 413 -0.84 -2.02 21.18
N ILE A 414 -0.08 -0.95 20.98
CA ILE A 414 1.24 -1.03 20.35
C ILE A 414 2.25 -1.74 21.26
N ALA A 415 2.22 -1.48 22.58
CA ALA A 415 3.07 -2.15 23.54
C ALA A 415 2.81 -3.67 23.60
N LEU A 416 1.54 -4.10 23.54
CA LEU A 416 1.19 -5.51 23.48
C LEU A 416 1.76 -6.19 22.23
N GLU A 417 1.71 -5.54 21.06
CA GLU A 417 2.28 -6.07 19.84
C GLU A 417 3.82 -6.13 19.91
N HIS A 418 4.44 -5.17 20.57
CA HIS A 418 5.90 -5.12 20.73
C HIS A 418 6.44 -6.10 21.81
N GLY A 419 5.60 -6.94 22.42
CA GLY A 419 6.03 -7.93 23.43
C GLY A 419 6.11 -7.38 24.85
N GLY A 420 5.37 -6.32 25.17
CA GLY A 420 5.25 -5.77 26.52
C GLY A 420 6.46 -4.96 27.02
N GLN A 421 7.53 -4.82 26.25
CA GLN A 421 8.62 -3.91 26.57
C GLN A 421 8.23 -2.49 26.20
N MET A 422 7.74 -1.74 27.19
CA MET A 422 7.60 -0.29 27.05
C MET A 422 9.00 0.34 27.10
N ASP A 423 9.47 0.84 25.97
CA ASP A 423 10.57 1.79 25.96
C ASP A 423 10.03 3.12 26.51
N LEU A 424 10.12 3.26 27.84
CA LEU A 424 9.79 4.49 28.57
C LEU A 424 10.89 5.52 28.31
N LEU A 425 10.76 6.30 27.28
CA LEU A 425 11.50 7.55 27.12
C LEU A 425 10.50 8.71 27.07
N TRP A 426 10.17 9.22 28.26
CA TRP A 426 9.63 10.55 28.45
C TRP A 426 10.79 11.48 28.79
N ALA A 427 11.10 12.39 27.92
CA ALA A 427 11.80 13.61 28.20
C ALA A 427 10.90 14.80 27.96
#